data_30fcafd074d464cd28f64bac0d741e43
#
_entry.id   30fcafd074d464cd28f64bac0d741e43
#
_cell.length_a   1.000
_cell.length_b   1.000
_cell.length_c   1.000
_cell.angle_alpha   90.00
_cell.angle_beta   90.00
_cell.angle_gamma   90.00
#
_symmetry.space_group_name_H-M   'P 1'
#
loop_
_entity.id
_entity.type
_entity.pdbx_description
1 polymer ?
#
loop_
_entity_poly.entity_id
_entity_poly.type
_entity_poly.pdbx_seq_one_letter_code
_entity_poly.pdbx_strand_id
1 'polypeptide(L)'
;MNQTQQLLDVSTNALLHLEFQKLDKHLTLAERNNILVKYFKRIAKSNRYRTIRKSAKQWIAHGRHPDGDLESVLNNEVGQLIQTCSTDLYRFVGLIDGIESKLKTKVQYSKAHDIDLNARYGKVLVCVVDEDLTSSFDEDGLMTKSTQVLFIGDTQDKDVFSEAIEQDGNFQSVIAYEDDNHLRVELFRM
;
A
#
# COMPACT_ATOMS: atom_id res chain seq x y z
N MET A 1 4.26 -17.77 -9.10
CA MET A 1 3.47 -16.50 -9.07
C MET A 1 2.05 -16.87 -8.62
N ASN A 2 1.60 -16.29 -7.51
CA ASN A 2 0.29 -16.53 -6.91
C ASN A 2 -0.82 -16.03 -7.88
N GLN A 3 -2.02 -16.65 -7.84
CA GLN A 3 -3.17 -16.27 -8.65
C GLN A 3 -3.56 -14.78 -8.45
N THR A 4 -3.54 -14.31 -7.21
CA THR A 4 -3.87 -12.93 -6.84
C THR A 4 -2.89 -11.94 -7.47
N GLN A 5 -1.59 -12.25 -7.43
CA GLN A 5 -0.57 -11.42 -8.10
C GLN A 5 -0.75 -11.40 -9.62
N GLN A 6 -1.13 -12.54 -10.23
CA GLN A 6 -1.42 -12.56 -11.68
C GLN A 6 -2.65 -11.71 -12.04
N LEU A 7 -3.69 -11.72 -11.19
CA LEU A 7 -4.87 -10.87 -11.38
C LEU A 7 -4.48 -9.39 -11.30
N LEU A 8 -3.71 -9.02 -10.28
CA LEU A 8 -3.23 -7.65 -10.10
C LEU A 8 -2.41 -7.20 -11.31
N ASP A 9 -1.40 -7.97 -11.71
CA ASP A 9 -0.53 -7.62 -12.85
C ASP A 9 -1.32 -7.44 -14.15
N VAL A 10 -2.25 -8.37 -14.43
CA VAL A 10 -3.00 -8.35 -15.69
C VAL A 10 -4.03 -7.23 -15.72
N SER A 11 -4.73 -6.95 -14.61
CA SER A 11 -5.69 -5.84 -14.54
C SER A 11 -4.99 -4.48 -14.58
N THR A 12 -3.89 -4.32 -13.85
CA THR A 12 -3.09 -3.09 -13.89
C THR A 12 -2.54 -2.81 -15.30
N ASN A 13 -1.97 -3.85 -15.96
CA ASN A 13 -1.47 -3.69 -17.33
C ASN A 13 -2.57 -3.40 -18.35
N ALA A 14 -3.80 -3.93 -18.13
CA ALA A 14 -4.95 -3.62 -18.97
C ALA A 14 -5.37 -2.16 -18.84
N LEU A 15 -5.42 -1.63 -17.60
CA LEU A 15 -5.72 -0.23 -17.33
C LEU A 15 -4.64 0.70 -17.90
N LEU A 16 -3.35 0.38 -17.68
CA LEU A 16 -2.24 1.14 -18.30
C LEU A 16 -2.35 1.17 -19.83
N HIS A 17 -2.65 0.03 -20.45
CA HIS A 17 -2.85 -0.02 -21.91
C HIS A 17 -4.00 0.90 -22.35
N LEU A 18 -5.10 0.96 -21.57
CA LEU A 18 -6.20 1.87 -21.84
C LEU A 18 -5.78 3.34 -21.68
N GLU A 19 -5.04 3.69 -20.60
CA GLU A 19 -4.56 5.06 -20.36
C GLU A 19 -3.67 5.54 -21.52
N PHE A 20 -2.76 4.73 -22.02
CA PHE A 20 -1.97 5.09 -23.19
C PHE A 20 -2.83 5.40 -24.42
N GLN A 21 -3.94 4.67 -24.64
CA GLN A 21 -4.86 4.96 -25.75
C GLN A 21 -5.67 6.25 -25.53
N LYS A 22 -5.92 6.66 -24.28
CA LYS A 22 -6.59 7.92 -23.93
C LYS A 22 -5.70 9.15 -24.18
N LEU A 23 -4.36 9.01 -24.19
CA LEU A 23 -3.45 10.11 -24.49
C LEU A 23 -3.62 10.62 -25.94
N ASP A 24 -3.99 9.72 -26.85
CA ASP A 24 -4.09 10.05 -28.29
C ASP A 24 -5.47 10.66 -28.63
N LYS A 25 -6.52 10.32 -27.92
CA LYS A 25 -7.88 10.78 -28.19
C LYS A 25 -8.85 10.57 -27.03
N HIS A 26 -9.90 11.37 -27.00
CA HIS A 26 -11.02 11.12 -26.09
C HIS A 26 -11.77 9.85 -26.52
N LEU A 27 -11.93 8.90 -25.56
CA LEU A 27 -12.59 7.62 -25.80
C LEU A 27 -13.96 7.57 -25.13
N THR A 28 -14.96 7.17 -25.87
CA THR A 28 -16.30 6.84 -25.34
C THR A 28 -16.25 5.58 -24.49
N LEU A 29 -17.28 5.35 -23.63
CA LEU A 29 -17.37 4.14 -22.81
C LEU A 29 -17.29 2.85 -23.66
N ALA A 30 -17.99 2.82 -24.80
CA ALA A 30 -17.98 1.66 -25.70
C ALA A 30 -16.59 1.40 -26.30
N GLU A 31 -15.83 2.45 -26.67
CA GLU A 31 -14.45 2.32 -27.16
C GLU A 31 -13.51 1.82 -26.06
N ARG A 32 -13.61 2.35 -24.83
CA ARG A 32 -12.83 1.89 -23.67
C ARG A 32 -13.08 0.41 -23.39
N ASN A 33 -14.35 0.01 -23.30
CA ASN A 33 -14.71 -1.39 -23.12
C ASN A 33 -14.17 -2.28 -24.25
N ASN A 34 -14.25 -1.84 -25.50
CA ASN A 34 -13.76 -2.63 -26.64
C ASN A 34 -12.24 -2.85 -26.58
N ILE A 35 -11.46 -1.84 -26.18
CA ILE A 35 -10.01 -1.95 -25.97
C ILE A 35 -9.70 -3.00 -24.89
N LEU A 36 -10.33 -2.89 -23.72
CA LEU A 36 -10.14 -3.81 -22.61
C LEU A 36 -10.59 -5.25 -22.94
N VAL A 37 -11.74 -5.40 -23.59
CA VAL A 37 -12.23 -6.71 -24.06
C VAL A 37 -11.24 -7.36 -25.06
N LYS A 38 -10.66 -6.59 -25.98
CA LYS A 38 -9.63 -7.11 -26.89
C LYS A 38 -8.39 -7.58 -26.14
N TYR A 39 -7.96 -6.81 -25.13
CA TYR A 39 -6.84 -7.17 -24.26
C TYR A 39 -7.11 -8.50 -23.54
N PHE A 40 -8.23 -8.62 -22.83
CA PHE A 40 -8.56 -9.84 -22.07
C PHE A 40 -8.83 -11.07 -22.93
N LYS A 41 -9.29 -10.91 -24.18
CA LYS A 41 -9.39 -12.03 -25.12
C LYS A 41 -8.02 -12.67 -25.43
N ARG A 42 -6.95 -11.87 -25.46
CA ARG A 42 -5.58 -12.39 -25.64
C ARG A 42 -5.13 -13.13 -24.37
N ILE A 43 -5.38 -12.54 -23.19
CA ILE A 43 -5.08 -13.17 -21.90
C ILE A 43 -5.79 -14.51 -21.75
N ALA A 44 -7.10 -14.58 -22.02
CA ALA A 44 -7.92 -15.80 -21.88
C ALA A 44 -7.46 -16.95 -22.81
N LYS A 45 -6.80 -16.64 -23.94
CA LYS A 45 -6.25 -17.64 -24.88
C LYS A 45 -4.85 -18.12 -24.48
N SER A 46 -4.12 -17.37 -23.68
CA SER A 46 -2.75 -17.68 -23.29
C SER A 46 -2.69 -18.77 -22.24
N ASN A 47 -1.83 -19.78 -22.42
CA ASN A 47 -1.59 -20.81 -21.43
C ASN A 47 -0.90 -20.28 -20.17
N ARG A 48 -0.12 -19.20 -20.29
CA ARG A 48 0.53 -18.53 -19.15
C ARG A 48 -0.47 -18.06 -18.11
N TYR A 49 -1.69 -17.69 -18.50
CA TYR A 49 -2.74 -17.13 -17.65
C TYR A 49 -3.89 -18.12 -17.39
N ARG A 50 -3.58 -19.43 -17.39
CA ARG A 50 -4.59 -20.47 -17.18
C ARG A 50 -5.35 -20.32 -15.86
N THR A 51 -4.66 -19.92 -14.81
CA THR A 51 -5.22 -19.75 -13.45
C THR A 51 -6.25 -18.65 -13.35
N ILE A 52 -6.09 -17.55 -14.11
CA ILE A 52 -6.99 -16.37 -14.11
C ILE A 52 -7.95 -16.36 -15.30
N ARG A 53 -7.99 -17.42 -16.10
CA ARG A 53 -8.83 -17.51 -17.31
C ARG A 53 -10.32 -17.30 -17.01
N LYS A 54 -10.81 -17.76 -15.86
CA LYS A 54 -12.21 -17.58 -15.44
C LYS A 54 -12.52 -16.08 -15.24
N SER A 55 -11.69 -15.37 -14.50
CA SER A 55 -11.81 -13.92 -14.27
C SER A 55 -11.73 -13.14 -15.59
N ALA A 56 -10.76 -13.46 -16.45
CA ALA A 56 -10.66 -12.83 -17.78
C ALA A 56 -11.94 -13.00 -18.62
N LYS A 57 -12.60 -14.17 -18.56
CA LYS A 57 -13.90 -14.38 -19.23
C LYS A 57 -15.03 -13.58 -18.61
N GLN A 58 -15.05 -13.41 -17.29
CA GLN A 58 -16.03 -12.57 -16.58
C GLN A 58 -15.87 -11.10 -16.99
N TRP A 59 -14.65 -10.58 -17.02
CA TRP A 59 -14.35 -9.23 -17.50
C TRP A 59 -14.78 -9.02 -18.96
N ILE A 60 -14.51 -9.98 -19.84
CA ILE A 60 -15.00 -9.93 -21.23
C ILE A 60 -16.52 -9.88 -21.31
N ALA A 61 -17.22 -10.67 -20.49
CA ALA A 61 -18.67 -10.66 -20.46
C ALA A 61 -19.22 -9.31 -19.98
N HIS A 62 -18.64 -8.76 -18.87
CA HIS A 62 -19.02 -7.47 -18.35
C HIS A 62 -18.80 -6.33 -19.36
N GLY A 63 -17.63 -6.26 -20.00
CA GLY A 63 -17.31 -5.22 -20.98
C GLY A 63 -18.10 -5.33 -22.30
N ARG A 64 -18.85 -6.42 -22.51
CA ARG A 64 -19.79 -6.58 -23.64
C ARG A 64 -21.21 -6.23 -23.27
N HIS A 65 -21.52 -6.08 -21.98
CA HIS A 65 -22.85 -5.65 -21.57
C HIS A 65 -23.09 -4.20 -21.98
N PRO A 66 -24.29 -3.83 -22.50
CA PRO A 66 -24.56 -2.46 -22.96
C PRO A 66 -24.27 -1.38 -21.89
N ASP A 67 -24.59 -1.68 -20.63
CA ASP A 67 -24.43 -0.76 -19.49
C ASP A 67 -23.16 -1.08 -18.68
N GLY A 68 -22.26 -1.95 -19.18
CA GLY A 68 -21.07 -2.34 -18.48
C GLY A 68 -20.00 -1.24 -18.54
N ASP A 69 -19.41 -0.91 -17.39
CA ASP A 69 -18.19 -0.10 -17.29
C ASP A 69 -17.04 -0.97 -16.78
N LEU A 70 -16.32 -1.58 -17.71
CA LEU A 70 -15.24 -2.50 -17.39
C LEU A 70 -14.04 -1.78 -16.75
N GLU A 71 -13.81 -0.52 -17.09
CA GLU A 71 -12.75 0.29 -16.49
C GLU A 71 -13.01 0.50 -14.99
N SER A 72 -14.22 0.91 -14.61
CA SER A 72 -14.60 1.09 -13.21
C SER A 72 -14.51 -0.22 -12.41
N VAL A 73 -14.95 -1.35 -12.99
CA VAL A 73 -14.81 -2.67 -12.36
C VAL A 73 -13.36 -3.02 -12.11
N LEU A 74 -12.47 -2.83 -13.10
CA LEU A 74 -11.05 -3.13 -12.96
C LEU A 74 -10.37 -2.23 -11.94
N ASN A 75 -10.68 -0.93 -11.90
CA ASN A 75 -10.12 -0.02 -10.91
C ASN A 75 -10.49 -0.44 -9.48
N ASN A 76 -11.74 -0.80 -9.23
CA ASN A 76 -12.19 -1.30 -7.93
C ASN A 76 -11.48 -2.62 -7.55
N GLU A 77 -11.37 -3.53 -8.52
CA GLU A 77 -10.74 -4.83 -8.30
C GLU A 77 -9.23 -4.71 -8.05
N VAL A 78 -8.53 -3.83 -8.79
CA VAL A 78 -7.12 -3.50 -8.55
C VAL A 78 -6.93 -2.91 -7.16
N GLY A 79 -7.79 -1.99 -6.72
CA GLY A 79 -7.74 -1.45 -5.35
C GLY A 79 -7.84 -2.53 -4.27
N GLN A 80 -8.77 -3.48 -4.42
CA GLN A 80 -8.91 -4.62 -3.51
C GLN A 80 -7.72 -5.59 -3.57
N LEU A 81 -7.21 -5.87 -4.78
CA LEU A 81 -6.08 -6.75 -4.98
C LEU A 81 -4.79 -6.17 -4.40
N ILE A 82 -4.56 -4.86 -4.52
CA ILE A 82 -3.42 -4.17 -3.88
C ILE A 82 -3.47 -4.38 -2.37
N GLN A 83 -4.63 -4.17 -1.73
CA GLN A 83 -4.77 -4.41 -0.30
C GLN A 83 -4.49 -5.88 0.09
N THR A 84 -4.91 -6.83 -0.75
CA THR A 84 -4.71 -8.26 -0.50
C THR A 84 -3.27 -8.71 -0.77
N CYS A 85 -2.60 -8.09 -1.76
CA CYS A 85 -1.22 -8.41 -2.13
C CYS A 85 -0.18 -7.58 -1.37
N SER A 86 -0.61 -6.56 -0.61
CA SER A 86 0.32 -5.74 0.15
C SER A 86 1.00 -6.57 1.23
N THR A 87 2.34 -6.59 1.20
CA THR A 87 3.13 -7.19 2.26
C THR A 87 3.05 -6.34 3.53
N ASP A 88 3.42 -6.90 4.67
CA ASP A 88 3.46 -6.14 5.92
C ASP A 88 4.46 -4.97 5.81
N LEU A 89 5.58 -5.16 5.09
CA LEU A 89 6.54 -4.08 4.80
C LEU A 89 5.88 -2.95 3.99
N TYR A 90 5.09 -3.27 2.97
CA TYR A 90 4.37 -2.26 2.18
C TYR A 90 3.35 -1.49 3.04
N ARG A 91 2.63 -2.19 3.92
CA ARG A 91 1.71 -1.57 4.88
C ARG A 91 2.45 -0.67 5.87
N PHE A 92 3.61 -1.11 6.35
CA PHE A 92 4.47 -0.31 7.23
C PHE A 92 4.93 0.98 6.53
N VAL A 93 5.36 0.91 5.27
CA VAL A 93 5.69 2.11 4.49
C VAL A 93 4.48 3.05 4.37
N GLY A 94 3.28 2.51 4.12
CA GLY A 94 2.04 3.30 4.09
C GLY A 94 1.72 3.99 5.41
N LEU A 95 1.92 3.31 6.54
CA LEU A 95 1.80 3.90 7.88
C LEU A 95 2.80 5.06 8.07
N ILE A 96 4.07 4.86 7.69
CA ILE A 96 5.11 5.90 7.76
C ILE A 96 4.74 7.11 6.92
N ASP A 97 4.28 6.91 5.66
CA ASP A 97 3.82 8.01 4.79
C ASP A 97 2.63 8.77 5.41
N GLY A 98 1.72 8.05 6.08
CA GLY A 98 0.60 8.64 6.82
C GLY A 98 1.07 9.52 7.98
N ILE A 99 2.02 9.05 8.78
CA ILE A 99 2.64 9.79 9.90
C ILE A 99 3.34 11.04 9.37
N GLU A 100 4.17 10.91 8.32
CA GLU A 100 4.87 12.04 7.69
C GLU A 100 3.90 13.13 7.21
N SER A 101 2.79 12.71 6.59
CA SER A 101 1.77 13.62 6.06
C SER A 101 1.05 14.40 7.17
N LYS A 102 0.67 13.71 8.27
CA LYS A 102 -0.06 14.33 9.39
C LYS A 102 0.83 15.27 10.20
N LEU A 103 2.05 14.85 10.51
CA LEU A 103 3.01 15.64 11.29
C LEU A 103 3.81 16.65 10.44
N LYS A 104 3.68 16.61 9.11
CA LYS A 104 4.45 17.45 8.17
C LYS A 104 5.96 17.38 8.41
N THR A 105 6.46 16.19 8.78
CA THR A 105 7.86 15.90 9.05
C THR A 105 8.31 14.70 8.22
N LYS A 106 9.61 14.46 8.16
CA LYS A 106 10.16 13.25 7.55
C LYS A 106 10.63 12.28 8.61
N VAL A 107 10.27 11.02 8.46
CA VAL A 107 10.75 9.95 9.34
C VAL A 107 12.23 9.70 9.05
N GLN A 108 13.03 9.64 10.10
CA GLN A 108 14.45 9.35 10.02
C GLN A 108 14.68 7.85 10.23
N TYR A 109 15.52 7.28 9.38
CA TYR A 109 16.03 5.93 9.54
C TYR A 109 17.46 6.04 10.04
N SER A 110 17.74 5.53 11.23
CA SER A 110 19.02 5.73 11.90
C SER A 110 19.44 4.50 12.68
N LYS A 111 20.74 4.35 12.91
CA LYS A 111 21.23 3.37 13.88
C LYS A 111 20.86 3.81 15.28
N ALA A 112 20.63 2.85 16.18
CA ALA A 112 20.18 3.13 17.54
C ALA A 112 21.10 4.12 18.29
N HIS A 113 22.42 4.04 18.07
CA HIS A 113 23.41 4.90 18.74
C HIS A 113 23.53 6.31 18.13
N ASP A 114 22.98 6.54 16.94
CA ASP A 114 23.01 7.84 16.24
C ASP A 114 21.78 8.70 16.56
N ILE A 115 20.79 8.15 17.28
CA ILE A 115 19.57 8.88 17.62
C ILE A 115 19.85 9.80 18.80
N ASP A 116 19.75 11.11 18.56
CA ASP A 116 19.77 12.10 19.63
C ASP A 116 18.40 12.16 20.33
N LEU A 117 18.37 11.68 21.58
CA LEU A 117 17.15 11.63 22.40
C LEU A 117 16.83 12.96 23.11
N ASN A 118 17.65 14.00 22.94
CA ASN A 118 17.38 15.28 23.57
C ASN A 118 16.15 15.96 22.99
N ALA A 119 15.44 16.72 23.84
CA ALA A 119 14.27 17.50 23.44
C ALA A 119 14.57 18.42 22.24
N ARG A 120 13.68 18.49 21.28
CA ARG A 120 13.85 19.13 19.98
C ARG A 120 13.19 20.51 19.92
N TYR A 121 13.49 21.46 20.72
CA TYR A 121 13.09 22.89 20.60
C TYR A 121 12.01 23.19 19.52
N GLY A 122 10.78 22.68 19.71
CA GLY A 122 9.65 22.86 18.80
C GLY A 122 9.76 22.14 17.45
N LYS A 123 10.62 21.11 17.32
CA LYS A 123 10.69 20.24 16.14
C LYS A 123 10.29 18.82 16.52
N VAL A 124 9.46 18.24 15.68
CA VAL A 124 9.11 16.81 15.78
C VAL A 124 10.22 15.96 15.17
N LEU A 125 10.62 14.91 15.87
CA LEU A 125 11.40 13.81 15.31
C LEU A 125 10.55 12.54 15.36
N VAL A 126 10.42 11.87 14.22
CA VAL A 126 9.97 10.48 14.15
C VAL A 126 11.14 9.66 13.62
N CYS A 127 11.45 8.55 14.29
CA CYS A 127 12.60 7.73 13.93
C CYS A 127 12.28 6.24 13.96
N VAL A 128 12.84 5.50 13.01
CA VAL A 128 12.84 4.04 12.95
C VAL A 128 14.30 3.57 12.98
N VAL A 129 14.59 2.55 13.78
CA VAL A 129 15.94 1.98 13.86
C VAL A 129 16.17 1.01 12.69
N ASP A 130 17.22 1.25 11.90
CA ASP A 130 17.55 0.46 10.70
C ASP A 130 17.72 -1.03 11.00
N GLU A 131 18.45 -1.36 12.06
CA GLU A 131 18.70 -2.74 12.46
C GLU A 131 17.43 -3.45 12.87
N ASP A 132 16.51 -2.74 13.55
CA ASP A 132 15.23 -3.26 13.96
C ASP A 132 14.35 -3.53 12.74
N LEU A 133 14.24 -2.54 11.84
CA LEU A 133 13.49 -2.68 10.60
C LEU A 133 13.99 -3.86 9.75
N THR A 134 15.29 -3.96 9.54
CA THR A 134 15.91 -5.02 8.73
C THR A 134 15.66 -6.42 9.33
N SER A 135 15.61 -6.53 10.68
CA SER A 135 15.38 -7.82 11.35
C SER A 135 13.91 -8.18 11.49
N SER A 136 13.00 -7.21 11.31
CA SER A 136 11.56 -7.40 11.54
C SER A 136 10.80 -7.94 10.34
N PHE A 137 11.36 -7.79 9.14
CA PHE A 137 10.72 -8.27 7.90
C PHE A 137 11.64 -9.28 7.20
N ASP A 138 11.01 -10.32 6.61
CA ASP A 138 11.70 -11.28 5.77
C ASP A 138 11.86 -10.80 4.32
N GLU A 139 12.49 -11.65 3.48
CA GLU A 139 12.73 -11.35 2.06
C GLU A 139 11.41 -11.18 1.25
N ASP A 140 10.31 -11.76 1.73
CA ASP A 140 8.97 -11.62 1.12
C ASP A 140 8.21 -10.40 1.65
N GLY A 141 8.80 -9.64 2.59
CA GLY A 141 8.24 -8.46 3.23
C GLY A 141 7.15 -8.78 4.25
N LEU A 142 7.15 -9.99 4.80
CA LEU A 142 6.29 -10.37 5.91
C LEU A 142 6.95 -10.02 7.24
N MET A 143 6.17 -9.47 8.17
CA MET A 143 6.67 -9.16 9.50
C MET A 143 6.84 -10.43 10.31
N THR A 144 8.08 -10.73 10.69
CA THR A 144 8.47 -11.91 11.49
C THR A 144 8.71 -11.59 12.95
N LYS A 145 8.96 -10.32 13.25
CA LYS A 145 9.13 -9.75 14.59
C LYS A 145 8.49 -8.38 14.64
N SER A 146 8.23 -7.88 15.84
CA SER A 146 7.80 -6.50 16.04
C SER A 146 8.85 -5.51 15.56
N THR A 147 8.42 -4.31 15.19
CA THR A 147 9.30 -3.16 14.90
C THR A 147 8.86 -1.97 15.74
N GLN A 148 9.76 -1.03 15.96
CA GLN A 148 9.52 0.11 16.82
C GLN A 148 9.61 1.42 16.06
N VAL A 149 8.72 2.36 16.44
CA VAL A 149 8.74 3.74 15.96
C VAL A 149 8.87 4.64 17.17
N LEU A 150 9.87 5.51 17.15
CA LEU A 150 10.12 6.51 18.18
C LEU A 150 9.62 7.86 17.72
N PHE A 151 8.88 8.52 18.59
CA PHE A 151 8.48 9.92 18.46
C PHE A 151 9.16 10.77 19.56
N ILE A 152 9.60 11.97 19.19
CA ILE A 152 10.08 13.01 20.11
C ILE A 152 9.48 14.34 19.67
N GLY A 153 8.72 14.98 20.54
CA GLY A 153 8.04 16.24 20.25
C GLY A 153 7.23 16.75 21.43
N ASP A 154 6.30 17.67 21.17
CA ASP A 154 5.37 18.12 22.19
C ASP A 154 4.13 17.22 22.31
N THR A 155 3.31 17.47 23.31
CA THR A 155 2.13 16.65 23.61
C THR A 155 1.11 16.67 22.46
N GLN A 156 0.92 17.82 21.79
CA GLN A 156 -0.05 17.93 20.69
C GLN A 156 0.35 17.09 19.49
N ASP A 157 1.62 17.11 19.10
CA ASP A 157 2.15 16.31 18.02
C ASP A 157 2.20 14.83 18.40
N LYS A 158 2.38 14.51 19.71
CA LYS A 158 2.31 13.13 20.24
C LYS A 158 0.92 12.54 20.05
N ASP A 159 -0.13 13.32 20.31
CA ASP A 159 -1.52 12.87 20.10
C ASP A 159 -1.79 12.60 18.62
N VAL A 160 -1.32 13.48 17.71
CA VAL A 160 -1.44 13.29 16.26
C VAL A 160 -0.69 12.04 15.79
N PHE A 161 0.49 11.76 16.35
CA PHE A 161 1.27 10.56 16.05
C PHE A 161 0.52 9.29 16.50
N SER A 162 -0.01 9.29 17.73
CA SER A 162 -0.79 8.17 18.28
C SER A 162 -2.03 7.88 17.44
N GLU A 163 -2.80 8.92 17.10
CA GLU A 163 -3.97 8.79 16.22
C GLU A 163 -3.60 8.26 14.84
N ALA A 164 -2.44 8.64 14.29
CA ALA A 164 -2.00 8.15 12.99
C ALA A 164 -1.79 6.63 12.99
N ILE A 165 -1.21 6.10 14.06
CA ILE A 165 -0.99 4.67 14.25
C ILE A 165 -2.31 3.93 14.46
N GLU A 166 -3.19 4.44 15.33
CA GLU A 166 -4.47 3.81 15.63
C GLU A 166 -5.41 3.76 14.41
N GLN A 167 -5.42 4.82 13.60
CA GLN A 167 -6.28 4.92 12.42
C GLN A 167 -5.79 4.06 11.23
N ASP A 168 -4.50 3.71 11.19
CA ASP A 168 -3.95 2.85 10.13
C ASP A 168 -4.57 1.45 10.15
N GLY A 169 -4.76 0.86 11.33
CA GLY A 169 -5.47 -0.41 11.52
C GLY A 169 -4.81 -1.64 10.89
N ASN A 170 -3.59 -1.52 10.36
CA ASN A 170 -2.84 -2.65 9.78
C ASN A 170 -1.96 -3.38 10.79
N PHE A 171 -1.63 -2.72 11.90
CA PHE A 171 -0.76 -3.23 12.94
C PHE A 171 -1.42 -3.10 14.31
N GLN A 172 -1.18 -4.08 15.17
CA GLN A 172 -1.43 -3.94 16.60
C GLN A 172 -0.29 -3.12 17.19
N SER A 173 -0.60 -2.09 17.98
CA SER A 173 0.38 -1.21 18.60
C SER A 173 0.38 -1.36 20.12
N VAL A 174 1.57 -1.28 20.73
CA VAL A 174 1.77 -1.26 22.18
C VAL A 174 2.74 -0.14 22.53
N ILE A 175 2.40 0.66 23.53
CA ILE A 175 3.31 1.69 24.06
C ILE A 175 4.42 0.98 24.82
N ALA A 176 5.65 1.05 24.30
CA ALA A 176 6.83 0.47 24.92
C ALA A 176 7.52 1.44 25.90
N TYR A 177 7.37 2.76 25.66
CA TYR A 177 7.86 3.81 26.54
C TYR A 177 7.09 5.11 26.28
N GLU A 178 6.84 5.89 27.32
CA GLU A 178 6.22 7.20 27.22
C GLU A 178 6.69 8.12 28.37
N ASP A 179 6.99 9.38 28.02
CA ASP A 179 7.13 10.51 28.94
C ASP A 179 6.57 11.79 28.32
N ASP A 180 6.86 12.96 28.87
CA ASP A 180 6.29 14.24 28.40
C ASP A 180 6.60 14.53 26.92
N ASN A 181 7.79 14.16 26.45
CA ASN A 181 8.28 14.50 25.10
C ASN A 181 8.56 13.29 24.21
N HIS A 182 8.56 12.08 24.77
CA HIS A 182 8.92 10.86 24.04
C HIS A 182 7.77 9.87 24.05
N LEU A 183 7.59 9.21 22.91
CA LEU A 183 6.69 8.07 22.78
C LEU A 183 7.37 7.02 21.91
N ARG A 184 7.52 5.80 22.42
CA ARG A 184 8.01 4.65 21.66
C ARG A 184 6.89 3.62 21.55
N VAL A 185 6.50 3.37 20.32
CA VAL A 185 5.44 2.41 19.99
C VAL A 185 6.06 1.18 19.34
N GLU A 186 5.70 0.02 19.83
CA GLU A 186 6.03 -1.27 19.24
C GLU A 186 4.86 -1.76 18.40
N LEU A 187 5.13 -2.13 17.14
CA LEU A 187 4.15 -2.56 16.16
C LEU A 187 4.26 -4.07 15.93
N PHE A 188 3.13 -4.75 15.95
CA PHE A 188 3.01 -6.18 15.75
C PHE A 188 2.11 -6.45 14.54
N ARG A 189 2.37 -7.52 13.85
CA ARG A 189 1.46 -8.03 12.81
C ARG A 189 0.11 -8.41 13.43
N MET A 190 -0.98 -8.01 12.80
CA MET A 190 -2.33 -8.49 13.11
C MET A 190 -2.55 -9.91 12.62
#